data_cfad374c933a6fd6335572dc0c1918bb
#
_entry.id   cfad374c933a6fd6335572dc0c1918bb
#
_cell.length_a   1.000
_cell.length_b   1.000
_cell.length_c   1.000
_cell.angle_alpha   90.00
_cell.angle_beta   90.00
_cell.angle_gamma   90.00
#
_symmetry.space_group_name_H-M   'P 1'
#
loop_
_entity.id
_entity.type
_entity.pdbx_description
1 polymer ?
#
loop_
_entity_poly.entity_id
_entity_poly.type
_entity_poly.pdbx_seq_one_letter_code
_entity_poly.pdbx_strand_id
1 'polypeptide(L)'
;MLSSVKRRSVMGGCLAALTVPAMNKAEANPSLAPEPLVFAHRGASALRPEHTLAAYAEAAKDGADYIEPDLVPTKDGVLVVRHECNITDTTDVADHPEFASRKRTVTIDGVSQTGWFTIDFDLAELKTLRARERLPTIRPHNTRYNDHFDIPTFEEMIDFVAATASAQNKVFGIIPEIKNSTFFHSCGFNPEEIFLRTIAAHEYTRQAPLEVQSFETSNLKAIRKRVLEINPRARLMFLMSASDVPVPDLAASGQKTTYGDMMTPKGLSLVKSFADVIGPANSSLVLRNHDGEWTQATSLISDAHKAGLLVHSYTARPENCFLPKQLRNDAGPYARNPEGMIAEVRRYLDMGLDGFFTDDPALGRKAVETL
;
A
#
# COMPACT_ATOMS: atom_id res chain seq x y z
N MET A 1 -33.10 52.66 -39.35
CA MET A 1 -32.88 52.60 -37.92
C MET A 1 -32.16 51.29 -37.61
N LEU A 2 -30.86 51.36 -37.35
CA LEU A 2 -29.98 50.26 -37.14
C LEU A 2 -29.86 50.05 -35.60
N SER A 3 -30.29 48.90 -35.08
CA SER A 3 -30.10 48.52 -33.68
C SER A 3 -28.87 47.63 -33.54
N SER A 4 -27.88 48.11 -32.82
CA SER A 4 -26.61 47.47 -32.56
C SER A 4 -26.80 46.34 -31.51
N VAL A 5 -26.42 45.12 -31.87
CA VAL A 5 -26.31 43.97 -30.94
C VAL A 5 -24.94 44.04 -30.26
N LYS A 6 -24.93 44.27 -28.95
CA LYS A 6 -23.73 44.17 -28.11
C LYS A 6 -23.35 42.70 -27.93
N ARG A 7 -22.15 42.33 -28.40
CA ARG A 7 -21.49 41.04 -28.06
C ARG A 7 -21.07 41.06 -26.58
N ARG A 8 -21.59 40.11 -25.79
CA ARG A 8 -21.09 39.81 -24.45
C ARG A 8 -19.79 38.98 -24.57
N SER A 9 -18.71 39.55 -24.08
CA SER A 9 -17.46 38.83 -23.89
C SER A 9 -17.66 37.74 -22.84
N VAL A 10 -17.33 36.51 -23.20
CA VAL A 10 -17.22 35.39 -22.29
C VAL A 10 -15.89 35.55 -21.55
N MET A 11 -15.94 35.74 -20.23
CA MET A 11 -14.75 35.74 -19.38
C MET A 11 -14.15 34.34 -19.43
N GLY A 12 -12.91 34.25 -19.85
CA GLY A 12 -12.10 33.04 -19.74
C GLY A 12 -11.85 32.72 -18.29
N GLY A 13 -12.25 31.51 -17.87
CA GLY A 13 -11.88 30.97 -16.59
C GLY A 13 -10.37 30.76 -16.53
N CYS A 14 -9.70 31.43 -15.59
CA CYS A 14 -8.32 31.10 -15.23
C CYS A 14 -8.30 29.67 -14.65
N LEU A 15 -7.68 28.73 -15.38
CA LEU A 15 -7.18 27.52 -14.76
C LEU A 15 -6.12 27.95 -13.72
N ALA A 16 -6.46 27.85 -12.46
CA ALA A 16 -5.47 27.93 -11.39
C ALA A 16 -4.53 26.73 -11.55
N ALA A 17 -3.32 26.95 -12.00
CA ALA A 17 -2.27 25.96 -11.93
C ALA A 17 -2.07 25.60 -10.44
N LEU A 18 -2.37 24.37 -10.06
CA LEU A 18 -2.10 23.84 -8.72
C LEU A 18 -0.58 23.83 -8.55
N THR A 19 -0.04 24.83 -7.88
CA THR A 19 1.37 24.88 -7.54
C THR A 19 1.60 23.89 -6.41
N VAL A 20 2.26 22.77 -6.71
CA VAL A 20 2.85 21.89 -5.70
C VAL A 20 3.82 22.75 -4.88
N PRO A 21 3.77 22.74 -3.53
CA PRO A 21 4.71 23.52 -2.73
C PRO A 21 6.14 23.21 -3.16
N ALA A 22 6.94 24.24 -3.41
CA ALA A 22 8.32 24.09 -3.82
C ALA A 22 9.06 23.30 -2.73
N MET A 23 9.38 22.04 -3.01
CA MET A 23 10.18 21.22 -2.13
C MET A 23 11.59 21.79 -2.10
N ASN A 24 12.03 22.26 -0.93
CA ASN A 24 13.42 22.66 -0.74
C ASN A 24 14.34 21.52 -1.23
N LYS A 25 15.35 21.86 -2.03
CA LYS A 25 16.41 20.93 -2.45
C LYS A 25 17.17 20.48 -1.19
N ALA A 26 16.63 19.49 -0.49
CA ALA A 26 17.36 18.78 0.54
C ALA A 26 18.34 17.82 -0.15
N GLU A 27 19.56 17.86 0.27
CA GLU A 27 20.70 17.15 -0.26
C GLU A 27 20.46 15.65 -0.37
N ALA A 28 20.88 15.08 -1.49
CA ALA A 28 20.84 13.65 -1.76
C ALA A 28 21.85 12.91 -0.87
N ASN A 29 21.44 12.56 0.31
CA ASN A 29 22.04 11.44 1.01
C ASN A 29 20.90 10.68 1.70
N PRO A 30 20.61 9.42 1.31
CA PRO A 30 19.65 8.61 2.04
C PRO A 30 20.32 8.11 3.32
N SER A 31 20.61 9.03 4.23
CA SER A 31 20.72 8.62 5.62
C SER A 31 19.36 8.06 6.04
N LEU A 32 19.37 7.10 6.93
CA LEU A 32 18.21 6.59 7.65
C LEU A 32 17.19 7.72 7.87
N ALA A 33 15.92 7.43 7.67
CA ALA A 33 14.87 8.45 7.84
C ALA A 33 15.09 9.20 9.17
N PRO A 34 15.01 10.53 9.20
CA PRO A 34 15.28 11.29 10.43
C PRO A 34 14.28 10.97 11.55
N GLU A 35 13.10 10.48 11.20
CA GLU A 35 12.04 10.03 12.12
C GLU A 35 11.39 8.76 11.55
N PRO A 36 10.88 7.84 12.40
CA PRO A 36 10.16 6.67 11.90
C PRO A 36 8.93 7.07 11.10
N LEU A 37 8.76 6.49 9.89
CA LEU A 37 7.69 6.82 8.97
C LEU A 37 6.40 6.02 9.28
N VAL A 38 5.25 6.69 9.16
CA VAL A 38 3.92 6.10 9.32
C VAL A 38 3.27 5.93 7.94
N PHE A 39 3.12 4.67 7.50
CA PHE A 39 2.46 4.32 6.25
C PHE A 39 1.01 3.92 6.51
N ALA A 40 0.06 4.62 5.88
CA ALA A 40 -1.37 4.31 6.00
C ALA A 40 -1.72 3.11 5.12
N HIS A 41 -1.68 1.91 5.69
CA HIS A 41 -1.92 0.63 5.02
C HIS A 41 -3.34 0.54 4.46
N ARG A 42 -3.47 0.68 3.14
CA ARG A 42 -4.75 0.78 2.42
C ARG A 42 -5.62 1.97 2.87
N GLY A 43 -4.96 3.03 3.36
CA GLY A 43 -5.57 4.16 4.05
C GLY A 43 -5.75 3.91 5.56
N ALA A 44 -6.68 4.61 6.19
CA ALA A 44 -7.08 4.34 7.58
C ALA A 44 -8.07 3.15 7.62
N SER A 45 -7.59 1.96 7.23
CA SER A 45 -8.42 0.77 6.98
C SER A 45 -9.05 0.18 8.24
N ALA A 46 -8.57 0.54 9.44
CA ALA A 46 -9.25 0.22 10.69
C ALA A 46 -10.53 1.06 10.92
N LEU A 47 -10.74 2.14 10.14
CA LEU A 47 -11.80 3.13 10.34
C LEU A 47 -12.75 3.28 9.15
N ARG A 48 -12.33 2.86 7.95
CA ARG A 48 -13.07 2.94 6.69
C ARG A 48 -12.76 1.69 5.84
N PRO A 49 -13.64 1.30 4.93
CA PRO A 49 -13.33 0.26 3.96
C PRO A 49 -12.03 0.58 3.22
N GLU A 50 -11.14 -0.40 3.17
CA GLU A 50 -9.80 -0.27 2.58
C GLU A 50 -9.83 0.24 1.13
N HIS A 51 -8.78 0.94 0.71
CA HIS A 51 -8.59 1.38 -0.66
C HIS A 51 -9.74 2.23 -1.20
N THR A 52 -10.33 3.06 -0.36
CA THR A 52 -11.30 4.09 -0.74
C THR A 52 -10.70 5.47 -0.56
N LEU A 53 -11.14 6.46 -1.34
CA LEU A 53 -10.70 7.85 -1.13
C LEU A 53 -11.07 8.36 0.27
N ALA A 54 -12.14 7.82 0.88
CA ALA A 54 -12.53 8.13 2.25
C ALA A 54 -11.53 7.56 3.28
N ALA A 55 -10.96 6.37 3.05
CA ALA A 55 -9.91 5.82 3.90
C ALA A 55 -8.61 6.63 3.79
N TYR A 56 -8.28 7.12 2.59
CA TYR A 56 -7.12 7.98 2.35
C TYR A 56 -7.29 9.39 2.95
N ALA A 57 -8.51 9.95 2.89
CA ALA A 57 -8.84 11.22 3.55
C ALA A 57 -8.64 11.15 5.07
N GLU A 58 -9.14 10.09 5.70
CA GLU A 58 -8.96 9.87 7.14
C GLU A 58 -7.47 9.68 7.47
N ALA A 59 -6.73 8.91 6.68
CA ALA A 59 -5.30 8.70 6.88
C ALA A 59 -4.48 9.99 6.82
N ALA A 60 -4.78 10.86 5.86
CA ALA A 60 -4.13 12.16 5.71
C ALA A 60 -4.41 13.08 6.92
N LYS A 61 -5.65 13.06 7.42
CA LYS A 61 -6.06 13.80 8.63
C LYS A 61 -5.39 13.25 9.89
N ASP A 62 -5.22 11.93 9.97
CA ASP A 62 -4.69 11.19 11.11
C ASP A 62 -3.15 11.18 11.18
N GLY A 63 -2.49 11.94 10.31
CA GLY A 63 -1.05 12.19 10.43
C GLY A 63 -0.16 11.15 9.76
N ALA A 64 -0.66 10.40 8.77
CA ALA A 64 0.18 9.56 7.93
C ALA A 64 1.27 10.39 7.21
N ASP A 65 2.43 9.77 6.96
CA ASP A 65 3.48 10.33 6.12
C ASP A 65 3.31 9.88 4.67
N TYR A 66 2.87 8.63 4.48
CA TYR A 66 2.62 8.02 3.18
C TYR A 66 1.22 7.41 3.12
N ILE A 67 0.62 7.51 1.94
CA ILE A 67 -0.62 6.82 1.58
C ILE A 67 -0.27 5.60 0.73
N GLU A 68 -0.80 4.46 1.11
CA GLU A 68 -0.47 3.18 0.48
C GLU A 68 -1.65 2.66 -0.34
N PRO A 69 -1.49 2.52 -1.68
CA PRO A 69 -2.38 1.80 -2.56
C PRO A 69 -1.78 0.47 -3.03
N ASP A 70 -2.60 -0.59 -3.06
CA ASP A 70 -2.31 -1.83 -3.80
C ASP A 70 -2.89 -1.74 -5.23
N LEU A 71 -2.17 -2.18 -6.23
CA LEU A 71 -2.50 -1.98 -7.64
C LEU A 71 -2.71 -3.30 -8.37
N VAL A 72 -3.87 -3.43 -8.99
CA VAL A 72 -4.23 -4.56 -9.86
C VAL A 72 -4.84 -4.04 -11.18
N PRO A 73 -4.59 -4.69 -12.33
CA PRO A 73 -5.14 -4.25 -13.61
C PRO A 73 -6.60 -4.67 -13.78
N THR A 74 -7.34 -3.86 -14.53
CA THR A 74 -8.62 -4.21 -15.15
C THR A 74 -8.41 -4.92 -16.48
N LYS A 75 -9.48 -5.47 -17.05
CA LYS A 75 -9.46 -6.14 -18.38
C LYS A 75 -9.00 -5.19 -19.51
N ASP A 76 -9.36 -3.92 -19.43
CA ASP A 76 -8.98 -2.86 -20.39
C ASP A 76 -7.65 -2.15 -20.02
N GLY A 77 -6.90 -2.69 -19.03
CA GLY A 77 -5.53 -2.26 -18.74
C GLY A 77 -5.42 -0.97 -17.94
N VAL A 78 -6.36 -0.69 -17.05
CA VAL A 78 -6.28 0.40 -16.07
C VAL A 78 -5.91 -0.17 -14.71
N LEU A 79 -5.00 0.48 -13.97
CA LEU A 79 -4.71 0.09 -12.58
C LEU A 79 -5.80 0.63 -11.66
N VAL A 80 -6.48 -0.26 -10.96
CA VAL A 80 -7.41 0.06 -9.87
C VAL A 80 -6.80 -0.28 -8.53
N VAL A 81 -7.28 0.39 -7.48
CA VAL A 81 -6.71 0.24 -6.15
C VAL A 81 -7.47 -0.83 -5.38
N ARG A 82 -6.92 -2.05 -5.35
CA ARG A 82 -7.42 -3.22 -4.62
C ARG A 82 -6.25 -4.11 -4.19
N HIS A 83 -6.36 -4.71 -2.98
CA HIS A 83 -5.32 -5.61 -2.47
C HIS A 83 -5.22 -6.90 -3.26
N GLU A 84 -6.35 -7.53 -3.58
CA GLU A 84 -6.41 -8.68 -4.48
C GLU A 84 -7.13 -8.33 -5.77
N CYS A 85 -6.77 -9.03 -6.84
CA CYS A 85 -7.60 -9.02 -8.04
C CYS A 85 -8.93 -9.76 -7.87
N ASN A 86 -9.08 -10.63 -6.85
CA ASN A 86 -10.35 -11.22 -6.45
C ASN A 86 -11.13 -10.22 -5.58
N ILE A 87 -12.18 -9.63 -6.16
CA ILE A 87 -12.97 -8.56 -5.54
C ILE A 87 -14.19 -9.04 -4.75
N THR A 88 -14.34 -10.34 -4.55
CA THR A 88 -15.52 -10.95 -3.94
C THR A 88 -15.84 -10.40 -2.55
N ASP A 89 -14.83 -10.30 -1.69
CA ASP A 89 -15.01 -9.99 -0.26
C ASP A 89 -14.89 -8.49 0.06
N THR A 90 -14.48 -7.70 -0.94
CA THR A 90 -14.21 -6.27 -0.74
C THR A 90 -15.10 -5.36 -1.59
N THR A 91 -16.08 -5.95 -2.30
CA THR A 91 -17.05 -5.23 -3.10
C THR A 91 -18.45 -5.90 -3.01
N ASP A 92 -19.45 -5.22 -3.55
CA ASP A 92 -20.83 -5.71 -3.70
C ASP A 92 -21.04 -6.57 -4.94
N VAL A 93 -20.00 -7.00 -5.64
CA VAL A 93 -20.08 -7.74 -6.93
C VAL A 93 -21.00 -8.96 -6.89
N ALA A 94 -21.11 -9.62 -5.74
CA ALA A 94 -21.99 -10.78 -5.56
C ALA A 94 -23.49 -10.43 -5.63
N ASP A 95 -23.85 -9.16 -5.41
CA ASP A 95 -25.21 -8.65 -5.47
C ASP A 95 -25.59 -8.16 -6.88
N HIS A 96 -24.68 -8.27 -7.84
CA HIS A 96 -24.85 -7.89 -9.24
C HIS A 96 -25.13 -9.11 -10.12
N PRO A 97 -26.41 -9.46 -10.40
CA PRO A 97 -26.76 -10.65 -11.16
C PRO A 97 -26.22 -10.65 -12.59
N GLU A 98 -26.00 -9.48 -13.19
CA GLU A 98 -25.41 -9.33 -14.52
C GLU A 98 -23.96 -9.85 -14.58
N PHE A 99 -23.26 -9.93 -13.45
CA PHE A 99 -21.89 -10.44 -13.37
C PHE A 99 -21.82 -11.89 -12.85
N ALA A 100 -22.94 -12.54 -12.55
CA ALA A 100 -22.96 -13.87 -11.96
C ALA A 100 -22.20 -14.92 -12.81
N SER A 101 -22.28 -14.83 -14.13
CA SER A 101 -21.62 -15.76 -15.07
C SER A 101 -20.10 -15.60 -15.13
N ARG A 102 -19.53 -14.51 -14.58
CA ARG A 102 -18.08 -14.27 -14.55
C ARG A 102 -17.39 -14.90 -13.35
N LYS A 103 -18.16 -15.42 -12.38
CA LYS A 103 -17.59 -16.12 -11.23
C LYS A 103 -16.85 -17.37 -11.70
N ARG A 104 -15.55 -17.45 -11.33
CA ARG A 104 -14.68 -18.56 -11.76
C ARG A 104 -13.63 -18.89 -10.70
N THR A 105 -12.90 -19.96 -10.91
CA THR A 105 -11.76 -20.34 -10.06
C THR A 105 -10.45 -20.03 -10.79
N VAL A 106 -9.52 -19.38 -10.07
CA VAL A 106 -8.18 -19.01 -10.56
C VAL A 106 -7.16 -19.43 -9.53
N THR A 107 -5.99 -19.88 -9.98
CA THR A 107 -4.85 -20.14 -9.10
C THR A 107 -3.87 -18.97 -9.19
N ILE A 108 -3.59 -18.34 -8.04
CA ILE A 108 -2.65 -17.22 -7.90
C ILE A 108 -1.62 -17.61 -6.84
N ASP A 109 -0.34 -17.57 -7.19
CA ASP A 109 0.76 -17.95 -6.31
C ASP A 109 0.58 -19.31 -5.64
N GLY A 110 0.04 -20.27 -6.39
CA GLY A 110 -0.23 -21.64 -5.92
C GLY A 110 -1.52 -21.80 -5.09
N VAL A 111 -2.25 -20.72 -4.82
CA VAL A 111 -3.52 -20.75 -4.06
C VAL A 111 -4.71 -20.67 -5.00
N SER A 112 -5.60 -21.67 -4.94
CA SER A 112 -6.86 -21.70 -5.72
C SER A 112 -7.91 -20.82 -5.04
N GLN A 113 -8.46 -19.87 -5.78
CA GLN A 113 -9.46 -18.89 -5.32
C GLN A 113 -10.67 -18.92 -6.26
N THR A 114 -11.87 -18.88 -5.68
CA THR A 114 -13.12 -18.78 -6.45
C THR A 114 -13.79 -17.44 -6.19
N GLY A 115 -14.11 -16.70 -7.25
CA GLY A 115 -14.71 -15.37 -7.12
C GLY A 115 -14.79 -14.63 -8.45
N TRP A 116 -14.84 -13.31 -8.35
CA TRP A 116 -14.79 -12.35 -9.46
C TRP A 116 -13.45 -11.63 -9.45
N PHE A 117 -12.82 -11.53 -10.62
CA PHE A 117 -11.46 -11.02 -10.73
C PHE A 117 -11.41 -9.74 -11.57
N THR A 118 -10.67 -8.73 -11.16
CA THR A 118 -10.59 -7.40 -11.83
C THR A 118 -10.30 -7.51 -13.32
N ILE A 119 -9.48 -8.49 -13.73
CA ILE A 119 -9.12 -8.76 -15.13
C ILE A 119 -10.28 -9.28 -16.00
N ASP A 120 -11.43 -9.56 -15.42
CA ASP A 120 -12.64 -9.96 -16.14
C ASP A 120 -13.62 -8.78 -16.34
N PHE A 121 -13.27 -7.58 -15.85
CA PHE A 121 -14.11 -6.38 -15.89
C PHE A 121 -13.37 -5.22 -16.56
N ASP A 122 -14.05 -4.51 -17.44
CA ASP A 122 -13.62 -3.21 -17.90
C ASP A 122 -13.79 -2.16 -16.77
N LEU A 123 -13.01 -1.06 -16.80
CA LEU A 123 -13.10 -0.03 -15.77
C LEU A 123 -14.53 0.48 -15.57
N ALA A 124 -15.26 0.71 -16.66
CA ALA A 124 -16.63 1.21 -16.59
C ALA A 124 -17.56 0.28 -15.79
N GLU A 125 -17.35 -1.03 -15.87
CA GLU A 125 -18.10 -2.02 -15.10
C GLU A 125 -17.67 -2.00 -13.62
N LEU A 126 -16.38 -1.96 -13.32
CA LEU A 126 -15.88 -1.84 -11.94
C LEU A 126 -16.38 -0.58 -11.24
N LYS A 127 -16.56 0.52 -11.98
CA LYS A 127 -17.13 1.78 -11.43
C LYS A 127 -18.61 1.67 -11.05
N THR A 128 -19.32 0.64 -11.47
CA THR A 128 -20.70 0.35 -10.98
C THR A 128 -20.71 -0.31 -9.60
N LEU A 129 -19.61 -0.94 -9.20
CA LEU A 129 -19.46 -1.62 -7.92
C LEU A 129 -19.11 -0.65 -6.79
N ARG A 130 -19.36 -1.11 -5.55
CA ARG A 130 -19.08 -0.36 -4.33
C ARG A 130 -18.19 -1.17 -3.39
N ALA A 131 -17.31 -0.45 -2.67
CA ALA A 131 -16.41 -1.05 -1.70
C ALA A 131 -17.15 -1.51 -0.45
N ARG A 132 -16.68 -2.63 0.13
CA ARG A 132 -17.15 -3.22 1.38
C ARG A 132 -16.02 -3.50 2.35
N GLU A 133 -16.34 -3.50 3.64
CA GLU A 133 -15.40 -3.86 4.70
C GLU A 133 -14.96 -5.33 4.55
N ARG A 134 -13.64 -5.54 4.49
CA ARG A 134 -13.01 -6.86 4.39
C ARG A 134 -13.21 -7.74 5.62
N LEU A 135 -13.19 -7.14 6.80
CA LEU A 135 -13.17 -7.81 8.09
C LEU A 135 -14.43 -7.52 8.92
N PRO A 136 -15.64 -7.80 8.37
CA PRO A 136 -16.89 -7.34 8.99
C PRO A 136 -17.09 -7.88 10.42
N THR A 137 -16.58 -9.05 10.74
CA THR A 137 -16.63 -9.62 12.10
C THR A 137 -15.70 -8.91 13.08
N ILE A 138 -14.54 -8.46 12.60
CA ILE A 138 -13.53 -7.78 13.43
C ILE A 138 -13.82 -6.29 13.50
N ARG A 139 -14.29 -5.68 12.39
CA ARG A 139 -14.56 -4.25 12.23
C ARG A 139 -16.03 -3.98 11.91
N PRO A 140 -16.98 -4.42 12.76
CA PRO A 140 -18.42 -4.27 12.47
C PRO A 140 -18.83 -2.81 12.29
N HIS A 141 -18.15 -1.86 12.91
CA HIS A 141 -18.44 -0.43 12.76
C HIS A 141 -18.15 0.10 11.34
N ASN A 142 -17.23 -0.52 10.60
CA ASN A 142 -16.92 -0.11 9.24
C ASN A 142 -18.00 -0.56 8.24
N THR A 143 -18.77 -1.60 8.55
CA THR A 143 -19.84 -2.10 7.66
C THR A 143 -20.92 -1.06 7.38
N ARG A 144 -21.09 -0.03 8.22
CA ARG A 144 -21.98 1.10 7.95
C ARG A 144 -21.59 1.93 6.72
N TYR A 145 -20.38 1.73 6.22
CA TYR A 145 -19.85 2.37 5.02
C TYR A 145 -19.88 1.47 3.80
N ASN A 146 -20.35 0.22 3.94
CA ASN A 146 -20.52 -0.68 2.81
C ASN A 146 -21.41 -0.02 1.76
N ASP A 147 -21.07 -0.22 0.49
CA ASP A 147 -21.80 0.26 -0.66
C ASP A 147 -21.86 1.80 -0.83
N HIS A 148 -21.09 2.55 -0.04
CA HIS A 148 -21.06 4.02 -0.11
C HIS A 148 -19.91 4.58 -0.96
N PHE A 149 -18.84 3.82 -1.19
CA PHE A 149 -17.64 4.32 -1.85
C PHE A 149 -17.31 3.54 -3.13
N ASP A 150 -16.83 4.28 -4.13
CA ASP A 150 -16.38 3.73 -5.39
C ASP A 150 -15.03 3.01 -5.24
N ILE A 151 -14.69 2.19 -6.23
CA ILE A 151 -13.35 1.63 -6.43
C ILE A 151 -12.53 2.68 -7.19
N PRO A 152 -11.49 3.29 -6.58
CA PRO A 152 -10.68 4.27 -7.27
C PRO A 152 -9.69 3.62 -8.23
N THR A 153 -9.34 4.36 -9.30
CA THR A 153 -8.15 4.08 -10.10
C THR A 153 -6.90 4.61 -9.38
N PHE A 154 -5.73 4.16 -9.82
CA PHE A 154 -4.47 4.71 -9.32
C PHE A 154 -4.31 6.20 -9.65
N GLU A 155 -4.76 6.63 -10.83
CA GLU A 155 -4.77 8.05 -11.22
C GLU A 155 -5.65 8.88 -10.29
N GLU A 156 -6.90 8.46 -10.05
CA GLU A 156 -7.82 9.15 -9.11
C GLU A 156 -7.24 9.24 -7.70
N MET A 157 -6.53 8.20 -7.25
CA MET A 157 -5.85 8.22 -5.95
C MET A 157 -4.69 9.23 -5.94
N ILE A 158 -3.86 9.28 -6.98
CA ILE A 158 -2.77 10.27 -7.09
C ILE A 158 -3.32 11.69 -7.08
N ASP A 159 -4.36 11.97 -7.87
CA ASP A 159 -5.00 13.28 -7.94
C ASP A 159 -5.61 13.69 -6.60
N PHE A 160 -6.25 12.74 -5.91
CA PHE A 160 -6.79 12.95 -4.56
C PHE A 160 -5.67 13.31 -3.55
N VAL A 161 -4.56 12.58 -3.55
CA VAL A 161 -3.43 12.86 -2.64
C VAL A 161 -2.80 14.21 -2.97
N ALA A 162 -2.62 14.54 -4.24
CA ALA A 162 -2.10 15.83 -4.68
C ALA A 162 -2.98 17.00 -4.23
N ALA A 163 -4.30 16.88 -4.42
CA ALA A 163 -5.27 17.89 -3.98
C ALA A 163 -5.27 18.04 -2.44
N THR A 164 -5.21 16.92 -1.71
CA THR A 164 -5.16 16.90 -0.24
C THR A 164 -3.88 17.54 0.27
N ALA A 165 -2.74 17.23 -0.35
CA ALA A 165 -1.44 17.82 -0.03
C ALA A 165 -1.45 19.34 -0.19
N SER A 166 -2.01 19.84 -1.30
CA SER A 166 -2.20 21.26 -1.55
C SER A 166 -3.10 21.93 -0.52
N ALA A 167 -4.25 21.31 -0.21
CA ALA A 167 -5.23 21.86 0.73
C ALA A 167 -4.69 21.93 2.17
N GLN A 168 -3.86 20.97 2.57
CA GLN A 168 -3.28 20.91 3.91
C GLN A 168 -1.89 21.58 4.00
N ASN A 169 -1.35 22.09 2.90
CA ASN A 169 0.02 22.58 2.79
C ASN A 169 1.05 21.59 3.38
N LYS A 170 0.85 20.29 3.10
CA LYS A 170 1.67 19.17 3.56
C LYS A 170 1.96 18.26 2.38
N VAL A 171 3.17 17.70 2.30
CA VAL A 171 3.50 16.68 1.30
C VAL A 171 3.23 15.30 1.90
N PHE A 172 2.49 14.47 1.16
CA PHE A 172 2.33 13.05 1.47
C PHE A 172 3.14 12.22 0.48
N GLY A 173 3.86 11.22 0.98
CA GLY A 173 4.42 10.18 0.13
C GLY A 173 3.33 9.25 -0.41
N ILE A 174 3.63 8.59 -1.52
CA ILE A 174 2.82 7.48 -2.05
C ILE A 174 3.69 6.23 -2.07
N ILE A 175 3.14 5.12 -1.54
CA ILE A 175 3.87 3.85 -1.48
C ILE A 175 3.06 2.72 -2.15
N PRO A 176 2.99 2.70 -3.51
CA PRO A 176 2.19 1.74 -4.25
C PRO A 176 2.81 0.35 -4.27
N GLU A 177 1.98 -0.68 -4.06
CA GLU A 177 2.35 -2.08 -4.31
C GLU A 177 1.91 -2.52 -5.71
N ILE A 178 2.83 -3.06 -6.51
CA ILE A 178 2.49 -3.77 -7.73
C ILE A 178 2.24 -5.24 -7.37
N LYS A 179 0.96 -5.64 -7.39
CA LYS A 179 0.51 -6.98 -6.97
C LYS A 179 0.76 -8.03 -8.03
N ASN A 180 1.14 -9.23 -7.62
CA ASN A 180 1.15 -10.49 -8.40
C ASN A 180 1.57 -10.36 -9.87
N SER A 181 2.68 -9.66 -10.15
CA SER A 181 3.16 -9.38 -11.51
C SER A 181 3.31 -10.64 -12.35
N THR A 182 3.90 -11.71 -11.79
CA THR A 182 4.06 -13.00 -12.46
C THR A 182 2.74 -13.59 -12.91
N PHE A 183 1.69 -13.51 -12.07
CA PHE A 183 0.34 -13.94 -12.42
C PHE A 183 -0.23 -13.08 -13.56
N PHE A 184 -0.17 -11.76 -13.45
CA PHE A 184 -0.72 -10.87 -14.47
C PHE A 184 0.00 -11.00 -15.82
N HIS A 185 1.32 -11.20 -15.82
CA HIS A 185 2.06 -11.50 -17.04
C HIS A 185 1.57 -12.80 -17.70
N SER A 186 1.28 -13.83 -16.91
CA SER A 186 0.71 -15.09 -17.45
C SER A 186 -0.67 -14.91 -18.07
N CYS A 187 -1.40 -13.86 -17.65
CA CYS A 187 -2.69 -13.45 -18.20
C CYS A 187 -2.58 -12.45 -19.36
N GLY A 188 -1.36 -12.09 -19.79
CA GLY A 188 -1.10 -11.17 -20.91
C GLY A 188 -1.11 -9.68 -20.53
N PHE A 189 -1.09 -9.34 -19.24
CA PHE A 189 -0.98 -7.97 -18.75
C PHE A 189 0.48 -7.61 -18.44
N ASN A 190 0.78 -6.32 -18.48
CA ASN A 190 2.07 -5.78 -18.04
C ASN A 190 1.82 -4.64 -17.03
N PRO A 191 1.59 -4.98 -15.74
CA PRO A 191 1.28 -3.99 -14.71
C PRO A 191 2.40 -2.98 -14.51
N GLU A 192 3.67 -3.35 -14.72
CA GLU A 192 4.83 -2.46 -14.59
C GLU A 192 4.78 -1.33 -15.63
N GLU A 193 4.44 -1.65 -16.87
CA GLU A 193 4.38 -0.66 -17.94
C GLU A 193 3.22 0.32 -17.72
N ILE A 194 2.07 -0.18 -17.27
CA ILE A 194 0.93 0.66 -16.92
C ILE A 194 1.32 1.58 -15.76
N PHE A 195 1.93 1.02 -14.70
CA PHE A 195 2.41 1.76 -13.54
C PHE A 195 3.38 2.88 -13.92
N LEU A 196 4.41 2.56 -14.69
CA LEU A 196 5.44 3.51 -15.12
C LEU A 196 4.84 4.66 -15.95
N ARG A 197 3.89 4.38 -16.86
CA ARG A 197 3.18 5.43 -17.60
C ARG A 197 2.39 6.34 -16.65
N THR A 198 1.68 5.75 -15.70
CA THR A 198 0.85 6.50 -14.75
C THR A 198 1.71 7.44 -13.91
N ILE A 199 2.79 6.96 -13.28
CA ILE A 199 3.65 7.82 -12.44
C ILE A 199 4.41 8.88 -13.25
N ALA A 200 4.72 8.61 -14.53
CA ALA A 200 5.36 9.59 -15.40
C ALA A 200 4.39 10.69 -15.85
N ALA A 201 3.09 10.40 -15.97
CA ALA A 201 2.07 11.34 -16.38
C ALA A 201 1.71 12.37 -15.30
N HIS A 202 1.85 12.01 -14.01
CA HIS A 202 1.43 12.86 -12.89
C HIS A 202 2.61 13.64 -12.30
N GLU A 203 2.47 14.98 -12.22
CA GLU A 203 3.53 15.84 -11.65
C GLU A 203 3.80 15.47 -10.18
N TYR A 204 2.76 15.14 -9.42
CA TYR A 204 2.88 14.81 -8.01
C TYR A 204 3.82 13.62 -7.79
N THR A 205 3.66 12.51 -8.50
CA THR A 205 4.50 11.31 -8.37
C THR A 205 5.94 11.51 -8.86
N ARG A 206 6.18 12.49 -9.73
CA ARG A 206 7.54 12.88 -10.14
C ARG A 206 8.30 13.68 -9.08
N GLN A 207 7.60 14.31 -8.14
CA GLN A 207 8.19 15.26 -7.17
C GLN A 207 8.03 14.82 -5.71
N ALA A 208 6.89 14.22 -5.35
CA ALA A 208 6.63 13.76 -3.98
C ALA A 208 7.48 12.54 -3.63
N PRO A 209 7.66 12.23 -2.34
CA PRO A 209 8.26 10.98 -1.91
C PRO A 209 7.49 9.79 -2.51
N LEU A 210 8.20 8.91 -3.19
CA LEU A 210 7.64 7.71 -3.84
C LEU A 210 8.43 6.49 -3.39
N GLU A 211 7.74 5.46 -2.91
CA GLU A 211 8.35 4.19 -2.57
C GLU A 211 7.56 3.06 -3.18
N VAL A 212 8.13 2.36 -4.16
CA VAL A 212 7.44 1.30 -4.92
C VAL A 212 7.71 -0.05 -4.28
N GLN A 213 6.66 -0.79 -3.95
CA GLN A 213 6.79 -2.05 -3.24
C GLN A 213 6.29 -3.25 -4.05
N SER A 214 6.87 -4.41 -3.79
CA SER A 214 6.42 -5.70 -4.33
C SER A 214 6.98 -6.87 -3.53
N PHE A 215 6.25 -7.99 -3.54
CA PHE A 215 6.69 -9.30 -3.06
C PHE A 215 7.55 -10.06 -4.06
N GLU A 216 7.67 -9.57 -5.29
CA GLU A 216 8.42 -10.21 -6.38
C GLU A 216 9.72 -9.46 -6.68
N THR A 217 10.77 -10.18 -7.02
CA THR A 217 12.08 -9.58 -7.31
C THR A 217 12.23 -9.10 -8.74
N SER A 218 11.59 -9.80 -9.68
CA SER A 218 11.75 -9.56 -11.12
C SER A 218 11.17 -8.22 -11.55
N ASN A 219 9.98 -7.87 -11.06
CA ASN A 219 9.35 -6.60 -11.37
C ASN A 219 10.13 -5.42 -10.80
N LEU A 220 10.59 -5.47 -9.53
CA LEU A 220 11.42 -4.42 -8.94
C LEU A 220 12.71 -4.20 -9.74
N LYS A 221 13.40 -5.28 -10.16
CA LYS A 221 14.57 -5.19 -11.02
C LYS A 221 14.27 -4.54 -12.37
N ALA A 222 13.12 -4.92 -12.97
CA ALA A 222 12.71 -4.42 -14.29
C ALA A 222 12.39 -2.90 -14.27
N ILE A 223 11.72 -2.42 -13.21
CA ILE A 223 11.29 -1.02 -13.16
C ILE A 223 12.33 -0.07 -12.55
N ARG A 224 13.31 -0.55 -11.75
CA ARG A 224 14.22 0.29 -10.95
C ARG A 224 14.79 1.47 -11.72
N LYS A 225 15.41 1.22 -12.87
CA LYS A 225 16.04 2.30 -13.65
C LYS A 225 15.02 3.35 -14.08
N ARG A 226 13.89 2.91 -14.62
CA ARG A 226 12.84 3.82 -15.15
C ARG A 226 12.16 4.62 -14.03
N VAL A 227 11.91 4.01 -12.88
CA VAL A 227 11.37 4.72 -11.71
C VAL A 227 12.31 5.84 -11.28
N LEU A 228 13.63 5.59 -11.21
CA LEU A 228 14.62 6.59 -10.83
C LEU A 228 14.82 7.68 -11.91
N GLU A 229 14.58 7.37 -13.19
CA GLU A 229 14.52 8.38 -14.25
C GLU A 229 13.29 9.31 -14.12
N ILE A 230 12.15 8.77 -13.66
CA ILE A 230 10.91 9.53 -13.43
C ILE A 230 10.99 10.35 -12.15
N ASN A 231 11.41 9.72 -11.05
CA ASN A 231 11.57 10.34 -9.74
C ASN A 231 12.91 9.91 -9.13
N PRO A 232 13.97 10.74 -9.23
CA PRO A 232 15.32 10.38 -8.73
C PRO A 232 15.42 10.15 -7.21
N ARG A 233 14.36 10.50 -6.45
CA ARG A 233 14.28 10.27 -5.00
C ARG A 233 13.43 9.08 -4.62
N ALA A 234 12.87 8.37 -5.61
CA ALA A 234 12.09 7.18 -5.35
C ALA A 234 12.94 6.07 -4.72
N ARG A 235 12.28 5.25 -3.90
CA ARG A 235 12.85 4.03 -3.33
C ARG A 235 12.09 2.83 -3.84
N LEU A 236 12.76 1.68 -3.85
CA LEU A 236 12.12 0.40 -4.12
C LEU A 236 12.18 -0.45 -2.86
N MET A 237 11.06 -1.04 -2.49
CA MET A 237 10.94 -1.89 -1.31
C MET A 237 10.60 -3.32 -1.72
N PHE A 238 11.41 -4.27 -1.24
CA PHE A 238 11.12 -5.68 -1.36
C PHE A 238 10.35 -6.16 -0.14
N LEU A 239 9.06 -6.48 -0.33
CA LEU A 239 8.19 -7.05 0.71
C LEU A 239 8.57 -8.51 0.97
N MET A 240 8.56 -8.90 2.23
CA MET A 240 8.92 -10.26 2.66
C MET A 240 7.82 -10.87 3.51
N SER A 241 7.29 -12.01 3.07
CA SER A 241 6.30 -12.81 3.79
C SER A 241 6.97 -13.70 4.86
N ALA A 242 6.27 -14.71 5.36
CA ALA A 242 6.82 -15.67 6.30
C ALA A 242 8.06 -16.39 5.71
N SER A 243 8.99 -16.75 6.58
CA SER A 243 10.33 -17.22 6.17
C SER A 243 10.32 -18.52 5.33
N ASP A 244 9.30 -19.35 5.49
CA ASP A 244 9.14 -20.63 4.78
C ASP A 244 8.40 -20.47 3.44
N VAL A 245 7.84 -19.30 3.15
CA VAL A 245 7.10 -19.03 1.91
C VAL A 245 8.08 -18.80 0.76
N PRO A 246 7.93 -19.50 -0.40
CA PRO A 246 8.72 -19.25 -1.59
C PRO A 246 8.45 -17.86 -2.17
N VAL A 247 9.49 -17.23 -2.73
CA VAL A 247 9.32 -15.97 -3.48
C VAL A 247 8.63 -16.28 -4.82
N PRO A 248 7.46 -15.68 -5.13
CA PRO A 248 6.57 -16.12 -6.21
C PRO A 248 7.22 -16.19 -7.60
N ASP A 249 7.90 -15.14 -8.03
CA ASP A 249 8.56 -15.08 -9.35
C ASP A 249 9.75 -16.05 -9.45
N LEU A 250 10.47 -16.29 -8.36
CA LEU A 250 11.55 -17.26 -8.30
C LEU A 250 10.98 -18.69 -8.31
N ALA A 251 9.89 -18.94 -7.59
CA ALA A 251 9.20 -20.22 -7.63
C ALA A 251 8.64 -20.54 -9.03
N ALA A 252 8.03 -19.56 -9.70
CA ALA A 252 7.55 -19.69 -11.08
C ALA A 252 8.67 -20.03 -12.07
N SER A 253 9.90 -19.57 -11.79
CA SER A 253 11.11 -19.93 -12.58
C SER A 253 11.77 -21.23 -12.14
N GLY A 254 11.16 -22.01 -11.23
CA GLY A 254 11.66 -23.30 -10.74
C GLY A 254 12.71 -23.21 -9.63
N GLN A 255 12.97 -22.04 -9.09
CA GLN A 255 13.88 -21.84 -7.96
C GLN A 255 13.15 -22.11 -6.64
N LYS A 256 13.89 -22.60 -5.63
CA LYS A 256 13.33 -22.93 -4.30
C LYS A 256 13.65 -21.86 -3.24
N THR A 257 13.96 -20.64 -3.66
CA THR A 257 14.34 -19.56 -2.76
C THR A 257 13.12 -19.07 -1.98
N THR A 258 13.24 -19.01 -0.65
CA THR A 258 12.20 -18.52 0.26
C THR A 258 12.48 -17.09 0.72
N TYR A 259 11.50 -16.44 1.33
CA TYR A 259 11.75 -15.15 1.99
C TYR A 259 12.76 -15.27 3.14
N GLY A 260 12.81 -16.41 3.83
CA GLY A 260 13.82 -16.68 4.85
C GLY A 260 15.25 -16.66 4.30
N ASP A 261 15.47 -17.20 3.10
CA ASP A 261 16.76 -17.12 2.43
C ASP A 261 17.16 -15.67 2.14
N MET A 262 16.18 -14.83 1.75
CA MET A 262 16.37 -13.40 1.48
C MET A 262 16.60 -12.57 2.76
N MET A 263 16.14 -13.02 3.92
CA MET A 263 16.37 -12.40 5.23
C MET A 263 17.75 -12.69 5.83
N THR A 264 18.52 -13.63 5.25
CA THR A 264 19.91 -13.89 5.68
C THR A 264 20.86 -12.74 5.28
N PRO A 265 22.03 -12.55 5.93
CA PRO A 265 23.00 -11.53 5.53
C PRO A 265 23.40 -11.62 4.03
N LYS A 266 23.49 -12.84 3.49
CA LYS A 266 23.74 -13.07 2.05
C LYS A 266 22.54 -12.64 1.20
N GLY A 267 21.33 -12.98 1.62
CA GLY A 267 20.08 -12.59 0.96
C GLY A 267 19.90 -11.07 0.96
N LEU A 268 20.13 -10.42 2.10
CA LEU A 268 20.05 -8.95 2.23
C LEU A 268 21.06 -8.24 1.31
N SER A 269 22.28 -8.77 1.18
CA SER A 269 23.25 -8.25 0.21
C SER A 269 22.77 -8.39 -1.24
N LEU A 270 22.04 -9.46 -1.56
CA LEU A 270 21.40 -9.61 -2.87
C LEU A 270 20.25 -8.62 -3.04
N VAL A 271 19.37 -8.47 -2.03
CA VAL A 271 18.24 -7.51 -2.05
C VAL A 271 18.75 -6.10 -2.30
N LYS A 272 19.85 -5.68 -1.67
CA LYS A 272 20.47 -4.36 -1.86
C LYS A 272 20.80 -4.05 -3.32
N SER A 273 21.02 -5.05 -4.14
CA SER A 273 21.31 -4.83 -5.58
C SER A 273 20.10 -4.33 -6.39
N PHE A 274 18.86 -4.51 -5.89
CA PHE A 274 17.64 -4.13 -6.59
C PHE A 274 16.61 -3.35 -5.75
N ALA A 275 16.78 -3.30 -4.43
CA ALA A 275 15.90 -2.56 -3.53
C ALA A 275 16.71 -1.67 -2.56
N ASP A 276 16.05 -0.69 -1.99
CA ASP A 276 16.60 0.26 -1.02
C ASP A 276 16.07 -0.03 0.39
N VAL A 277 14.94 -0.73 0.44
CA VAL A 277 14.15 -1.02 1.65
C VAL A 277 13.73 -2.48 1.64
N ILE A 278 13.68 -3.11 2.81
CA ILE A 278 12.94 -4.36 3.00
C ILE A 278 11.66 -4.10 3.78
N GLY A 279 10.56 -4.78 3.39
CA GLY A 279 9.27 -4.75 4.08
C GLY A 279 8.93 -6.11 4.70
N PRO A 280 9.48 -6.48 5.87
CA PRO A 280 9.16 -7.75 6.51
C PRO A 280 7.85 -7.68 7.27
N ALA A 281 7.17 -8.84 7.40
CA ALA A 281 6.08 -8.97 8.36
C ALA A 281 6.59 -8.76 9.80
N ASN A 282 5.78 -8.15 10.67
CA ASN A 282 6.12 -7.90 12.08
C ASN A 282 6.58 -9.15 12.82
N SER A 283 6.03 -10.33 12.47
CA SER A 283 6.42 -11.62 13.02
C SER A 283 7.86 -12.05 12.68
N SER A 284 8.48 -11.43 11.69
CA SER A 284 9.90 -11.65 11.36
C SER A 284 10.85 -10.79 12.19
N LEU A 285 10.35 -9.74 12.86
CA LEU A 285 11.13 -8.89 13.75
C LEU A 285 11.21 -9.45 15.16
N VAL A 286 10.07 -9.90 15.68
CA VAL A 286 9.97 -10.58 16.97
C VAL A 286 9.15 -11.85 16.78
N LEU A 287 9.80 -12.99 17.00
CA LEU A 287 9.17 -14.29 16.80
C LEU A 287 8.02 -14.50 17.79
N ARG A 288 6.98 -15.23 17.36
CA ARG A 288 5.85 -15.62 18.19
C ARG A 288 5.81 -17.14 18.33
N ASN A 289 5.48 -17.63 19.52
CA ASN A 289 5.21 -19.05 19.73
C ASN A 289 3.78 -19.42 19.22
N HIS A 290 3.42 -20.70 19.34
CA HIS A 290 2.10 -21.21 18.96
C HIS A 290 0.93 -20.47 19.65
N ASP A 291 1.14 -20.00 20.88
CA ASP A 291 0.12 -19.28 21.66
C ASP A 291 0.04 -17.77 21.28
N GLY A 292 0.84 -17.33 20.32
CA GLY A 292 0.90 -15.95 19.87
C GLY A 292 1.69 -15.02 20.79
N GLU A 293 2.50 -15.56 21.71
CA GLU A 293 3.36 -14.80 22.61
C GLU A 293 4.68 -14.44 21.92
N TRP A 294 5.14 -13.24 22.16
CA TRP A 294 6.50 -12.85 21.79
C TRP A 294 7.54 -13.72 22.51
N THR A 295 8.53 -14.18 21.77
CA THR A 295 9.64 -14.99 22.29
C THR A 295 10.97 -14.28 22.14
N GLN A 296 11.49 -14.17 20.94
CA GLN A 296 12.83 -13.67 20.66
C GLN A 296 12.81 -12.59 19.59
N ALA A 297 13.49 -11.48 19.84
CA ALA A 297 13.82 -10.51 18.81
C ALA A 297 14.88 -11.09 17.84
N THR A 298 14.69 -10.87 16.55
CA THR A 298 15.66 -11.28 15.53
C THR A 298 16.71 -10.20 15.30
N SER A 299 17.77 -10.54 14.57
CA SER A 299 18.78 -9.57 14.13
C SER A 299 18.42 -8.86 12.81
N LEU A 300 17.22 -9.11 12.25
CA LEU A 300 16.88 -8.71 10.87
C LEU A 300 17.07 -7.22 10.62
N ILE A 301 16.61 -6.34 11.53
CA ILE A 301 16.78 -4.88 11.40
C ILE A 301 18.26 -4.51 11.35
N SER A 302 19.05 -4.99 12.32
CA SER A 302 20.49 -4.66 12.38
C SER A 302 21.26 -5.23 11.18
N ASP A 303 20.89 -6.40 10.69
CA ASP A 303 21.55 -7.01 9.54
C ASP A 303 21.15 -6.33 8.21
N ALA A 304 19.91 -5.86 8.09
CA ALA A 304 19.47 -5.02 6.98
C ALA A 304 20.23 -3.68 6.96
N HIS A 305 20.35 -3.00 8.10
CA HIS A 305 21.13 -1.76 8.22
C HIS A 305 22.60 -1.97 7.86
N LYS A 306 23.24 -3.05 8.28
CA LYS A 306 24.62 -3.41 7.85
C LYS A 306 24.73 -3.61 6.34
N ALA A 307 23.68 -4.12 5.69
CA ALA A 307 23.61 -4.25 4.25
C ALA A 307 23.28 -2.92 3.52
N GLY A 308 23.00 -1.84 4.26
CA GLY A 308 22.60 -0.52 3.75
C GLY A 308 21.15 -0.46 3.28
N LEU A 309 20.27 -1.31 3.84
CA LEU A 309 18.83 -1.34 3.59
C LEU A 309 18.08 -0.70 4.75
N LEU A 310 17.04 0.08 4.47
CA LEU A 310 16.02 0.47 5.44
C LEU A 310 15.06 -0.68 5.72
N VAL A 311 14.35 -0.61 6.85
CA VAL A 311 13.36 -1.61 7.26
C VAL A 311 12.01 -0.95 7.54
N HIS A 312 10.98 -1.26 6.73
CA HIS A 312 9.60 -0.81 6.91
C HIS A 312 8.70 -2.02 7.09
N SER A 313 8.27 -2.28 8.32
CA SER A 313 7.52 -3.52 8.62
C SER A 313 6.01 -3.36 8.46
N TYR A 314 5.30 -4.47 8.25
CA TYR A 314 3.84 -4.52 8.13
C TYR A 314 3.25 -5.64 9.02
N THR A 315 2.06 -5.52 9.54
CA THR A 315 1.15 -4.39 9.65
C THR A 315 0.77 -4.24 11.12
N ALA A 316 0.89 -3.04 11.67
CA ALA A 316 0.39 -2.71 12.99
C ALA A 316 -1.14 -2.52 12.94
N ARG A 317 -1.88 -3.24 13.78
CA ARG A 317 -3.34 -3.25 13.82
C ARG A 317 -3.85 -3.13 15.24
N PRO A 318 -4.94 -2.34 15.48
CA PRO A 318 -5.38 -2.04 16.85
C PRO A 318 -6.22 -3.14 17.51
N GLU A 319 -6.66 -4.18 16.80
CA GLU A 319 -7.53 -5.18 17.36
C GLU A 319 -6.72 -6.29 18.08
N ASN A 320 -7.19 -6.73 19.25
CA ASN A 320 -6.52 -7.71 20.10
C ASN A 320 -6.08 -8.98 19.35
N CYS A 321 -6.88 -9.49 18.42
CA CYS A 321 -6.55 -10.71 17.68
C CYS A 321 -5.25 -10.61 16.86
N PHE A 322 -4.82 -9.41 16.47
CA PHE A 322 -3.59 -9.18 15.71
C PHE A 322 -2.37 -8.95 16.62
N LEU A 323 -2.62 -8.50 17.85
CA LEU A 323 -1.55 -8.19 18.81
C LEU A 323 -0.88 -9.46 19.37
N PRO A 324 0.38 -9.37 19.78
CA PRO A 324 1.01 -10.38 20.62
C PRO A 324 0.21 -10.57 21.91
N LYS A 325 0.16 -11.80 22.42
CA LYS A 325 -0.68 -12.14 23.58
C LYS A 325 -0.39 -11.27 24.81
N GLN A 326 0.88 -10.91 25.04
CA GLN A 326 1.30 -10.05 26.15
C GLN A 326 0.75 -8.62 26.10
N LEU A 327 0.32 -8.17 24.93
CA LEU A 327 -0.20 -6.81 24.71
C LEU A 327 -1.73 -6.78 24.60
N ARG A 328 -2.40 -7.95 24.67
CA ARG A 328 -3.87 -8.02 24.63
C ARG A 328 -4.47 -7.60 25.95
N ASN A 329 -5.62 -6.97 25.89
CA ASN A 329 -6.46 -6.71 27.07
C ASN A 329 -7.67 -7.67 27.10
N ASP A 330 -8.45 -7.63 28.18
CA ASP A 330 -9.59 -8.53 28.43
C ASP A 330 -10.90 -8.11 27.72
N ALA A 331 -10.87 -7.10 26.84
CA ALA A 331 -12.07 -6.59 26.17
C ALA A 331 -12.60 -7.52 25.04
N GLY A 332 -11.92 -8.64 24.80
CA GLY A 332 -12.27 -9.62 23.78
C GLY A 332 -11.37 -9.57 22.54
N PRO A 333 -11.42 -10.64 21.70
CA PRO A 333 -10.45 -10.82 20.61
C PRO A 333 -10.56 -9.74 19.52
N TYR A 334 -11.73 -9.20 19.27
CA TYR A 334 -11.98 -8.21 18.22
C TYR A 334 -12.05 -6.77 18.73
N ALA A 335 -11.88 -6.58 20.05
CA ALA A 335 -11.86 -5.23 20.62
C ALA A 335 -10.61 -4.46 20.15
N ARG A 336 -10.82 -3.18 19.84
CA ARG A 336 -9.70 -2.25 19.63
C ARG A 336 -8.94 -2.06 20.93
N ASN A 337 -7.63 -2.14 20.86
CA ASN A 337 -6.69 -1.98 21.94
C ASN A 337 -5.57 -0.99 21.54
N PRO A 338 -5.85 0.32 21.58
CA PRO A 338 -4.89 1.34 21.18
C PRO A 338 -3.56 1.26 21.91
N GLU A 339 -3.59 1.00 23.20
CA GLU A 339 -2.38 0.92 24.04
C GLU A 339 -1.52 -0.29 23.66
N GLY A 340 -2.15 -1.43 23.39
CA GLY A 340 -1.46 -2.64 22.92
C GLY A 340 -0.77 -2.41 21.57
N MET A 341 -1.44 -1.76 20.61
CA MET A 341 -0.84 -1.43 19.32
C MET A 341 0.33 -0.45 19.47
N ILE A 342 0.14 0.61 20.26
CA ILE A 342 1.21 1.60 20.50
C ILE A 342 2.43 0.92 21.14
N ALA A 343 2.23 0.03 22.11
CA ALA A 343 3.31 -0.71 22.76
C ALA A 343 4.01 -1.67 21.78
N GLU A 344 3.26 -2.32 20.88
CA GLU A 344 3.84 -3.15 19.83
C GLU A 344 4.75 -2.35 18.91
N VAL A 345 4.24 -1.25 18.37
CA VAL A 345 5.01 -0.37 17.46
C VAL A 345 6.28 0.15 18.15
N ARG A 346 6.15 0.67 19.37
CA ARG A 346 7.31 1.17 20.14
C ARG A 346 8.39 0.12 20.32
N ARG A 347 8.00 -1.13 20.59
CA ARG A 347 8.96 -2.23 20.70
C ARG A 347 9.78 -2.40 19.43
N TYR A 348 9.18 -2.23 18.26
CA TYR A 348 9.90 -2.30 16.99
C TYR A 348 10.76 -1.05 16.74
N LEU A 349 10.28 0.14 17.09
CA LEU A 349 11.03 1.39 17.02
C LEU A 349 12.28 1.35 17.91
N ASP A 350 12.18 0.81 19.14
CA ASP A 350 13.31 0.59 20.04
C ASP A 350 14.38 -0.37 19.46
N MET A 351 14.00 -1.23 18.51
CA MET A 351 14.92 -2.11 17.79
C MET A 351 15.56 -1.42 16.58
N GLY A 352 15.21 -0.16 16.28
CA GLY A 352 15.74 0.63 15.17
C GLY A 352 14.90 0.56 13.89
N LEU A 353 13.60 0.26 13.97
CA LEU A 353 12.71 0.24 12.79
C LEU A 353 12.60 1.64 12.17
N ASP A 354 12.73 1.75 10.84
CA ASP A 354 12.74 3.03 10.12
C ASP A 354 11.33 3.52 9.73
N GLY A 355 10.36 2.61 9.65
CA GLY A 355 8.96 2.93 9.34
C GLY A 355 8.06 1.69 9.44
N PHE A 356 6.76 1.90 9.45
CA PHE A 356 5.81 0.79 9.58
C PHE A 356 4.47 1.11 8.94
N PHE A 357 3.85 0.06 8.42
CA PHE A 357 2.48 0.10 7.92
C PHE A 357 1.49 -0.08 9.06
N THR A 358 0.44 0.72 9.04
CA THR A 358 -0.62 0.65 10.05
C THR A 358 -2.00 0.83 9.44
N ASP A 359 -2.97 0.06 9.95
CA ASP A 359 -4.39 0.22 9.62
C ASP A 359 -5.01 1.44 10.34
N ASP A 360 -4.31 2.00 11.37
CA ASP A 360 -4.75 3.14 12.17
C ASP A 360 -3.63 4.19 12.27
N PRO A 361 -3.57 5.13 11.31
CA PRO A 361 -2.50 6.13 11.27
C PRO A 361 -2.43 7.04 12.49
N ALA A 362 -3.57 7.37 13.13
CA ALA A 362 -3.57 8.19 14.34
C ALA A 362 -2.84 7.50 15.50
N LEU A 363 -3.06 6.20 15.69
CA LEU A 363 -2.34 5.43 16.70
C LEU A 363 -0.87 5.23 16.33
N GLY A 364 -0.60 5.02 15.03
CA GLY A 364 0.77 4.97 14.51
C GLY A 364 1.54 6.26 14.80
N ARG A 365 0.95 7.41 14.51
CA ARG A 365 1.53 8.73 14.80
C ARG A 365 1.78 8.91 16.29
N LYS A 366 0.80 8.55 17.13
CA LYS A 366 0.97 8.61 18.58
C LYS A 366 2.11 7.72 19.09
N ALA A 367 2.33 6.56 18.49
CA ALA A 367 3.45 5.70 18.87
C ALA A 367 4.81 6.36 18.59
N VAL A 368 4.94 7.13 17.50
CA VAL A 368 6.15 7.88 17.14
C VAL A 368 6.36 9.10 18.04
N GLU A 369 5.33 9.94 18.24
CA GLU A 369 5.44 11.21 18.97
C GLU A 369 5.72 11.07 20.46
N THR A 370 5.52 9.90 21.02
CA THR A 370 5.70 9.63 22.46
C THR A 370 6.91 8.74 22.76
N LEU A 371 7.88 8.67 21.82
CA LEU A 371 9.20 8.04 22.01
C LEU A 371 10.08 8.81 23.00
#